data_b3c1d8f7376cfbd1f98a24af0aac61ea
#
_entry.id   b3c1d8f7376cfbd1f98a24af0aac61ea
#
_cell.length_a   1.000
_cell.length_b   1.000
_cell.length_c   1.000
_cell.angle_alpha   90.00
_cell.angle_beta   90.00
_cell.angle_gamma   90.00
#
_symmetry.space_group_name_H-M   'P 1'
#
loop_
_entity.id
_entity.type
_entity.pdbx_description
1 polymer ?
#
loop_
_entity_poly.entity_id
_entity_poly.type
_entity_poly.pdbx_seq_one_letter_code
_entity_poly.pdbx_strand_id
1 'polypeptide(L)'
;APDGVILALLGEDKEGKSTLLKAASGGEKPETGDIYIDGISIYETGENAYCNFGYMSKEYGFYSLLKVEEYYELFLALYKVGGRYRSRRIEEVLELLDMKEYEGAFIGELPAETLPFLYLGKAILQEPEWLLMDEPFDNMSVTARRKMIGILLTLHEKGTSIILNTPMYPEMMGFITDVLVMESGKNLTFGPVEEVYAEALCKSPVRMHILAQMEKALEVLKENPLVDRVTVDGDDVIFRFNGGEKEEAELLTDLVASGALIHNYMRDQADIEEIFRR
;
A
#
# COMPACT_ATOMS: atom_id res chain seq x y z
N ALA A 1 -6.11 -8.74 -10.86
CA ALA A 1 -4.67 -8.48 -10.75
C ALA A 1 -3.93 -9.57 -11.52
N PRO A 2 -2.81 -9.29 -12.17
CA PRO A 2 -1.96 -10.31 -12.77
C PRO A 2 -1.23 -11.12 -11.69
N ASP A 3 -0.75 -12.33 -12.05
CA ASP A 3 0.09 -13.13 -11.17
C ASP A 3 1.44 -12.46 -10.93
N GLY A 4 2.02 -12.70 -9.76
CA GLY A 4 3.30 -12.12 -9.40
C GLY A 4 3.26 -10.60 -9.21
N VAL A 5 2.15 -10.06 -8.70
CA VAL A 5 1.97 -8.63 -8.42
C VAL A 5 2.11 -8.35 -6.93
N ILE A 6 2.63 -7.16 -6.62
CA ILE A 6 2.49 -6.54 -5.29
C ILE A 6 1.64 -5.29 -5.48
N LEU A 7 0.34 -5.43 -5.25
CA LEU A 7 -0.66 -4.40 -5.50
C LEU A 7 -0.99 -3.63 -4.22
N ALA A 8 -0.82 -2.32 -4.23
CA ALA A 8 -1.34 -1.45 -3.18
C ALA A 8 -2.72 -0.90 -3.53
N LEU A 9 -3.66 -1.04 -2.60
CA LEU A 9 -4.97 -0.38 -2.63
C LEU A 9 -4.85 0.96 -1.91
N LEU A 10 -4.98 2.05 -2.64
CA LEU A 10 -4.89 3.42 -2.16
C LEU A 10 -6.25 4.10 -2.17
N GLY A 11 -6.43 5.11 -1.35
CA GLY A 11 -7.66 5.88 -1.22
C GLY A 11 -7.96 6.21 0.23
N GLU A 12 -8.92 7.13 0.46
CA GLU A 12 -9.28 7.55 1.82
C GLU A 12 -9.91 6.42 2.65
N ASP A 13 -10.02 6.68 3.95
CA ASP A 13 -10.78 5.82 4.84
C ASP A 13 -12.25 5.71 4.38
N LYS A 14 -12.80 4.49 4.51
CA LYS A 14 -14.18 4.16 4.12
C LYS A 14 -14.48 4.08 2.62
N GLU A 15 -13.47 4.11 1.77
CA GLU A 15 -13.62 3.92 0.31
C GLU A 15 -13.88 2.46 -0.11
N GLY A 16 -14.06 1.56 0.84
CA GLY A 16 -14.41 0.16 0.57
C GLY A 16 -13.22 -0.78 0.39
N LYS A 17 -11.98 -0.34 0.61
CA LYS A 17 -10.76 -1.15 0.47
C LYS A 17 -10.79 -2.42 1.34
N SER A 18 -11.05 -2.26 2.65
CA SER A 18 -11.18 -3.39 3.58
C SER A 18 -12.33 -4.33 3.23
N THR A 19 -13.46 -3.78 2.75
CA THR A 19 -14.60 -4.57 2.28
C THR A 19 -14.24 -5.39 1.05
N LEU A 20 -13.49 -4.78 0.12
CA LEU A 20 -12.98 -5.49 -1.06
C LEU A 20 -12.06 -6.65 -0.67
N LEU A 21 -11.12 -6.44 0.27
CA LEU A 21 -10.24 -7.50 0.76
C LEU A 21 -11.00 -8.59 1.50
N LYS A 22 -11.98 -8.26 2.33
CA LYS A 22 -12.85 -9.23 3.01
C LYS A 22 -13.65 -10.06 2.00
N ALA A 23 -14.20 -9.43 0.97
CA ALA A 23 -14.89 -10.14 -0.09
C ALA A 23 -13.92 -11.04 -0.88
N ALA A 24 -12.73 -10.53 -1.25
CA ALA A 24 -11.72 -11.29 -1.98
C ALA A 24 -11.19 -12.49 -1.19
N SER A 25 -11.12 -12.39 0.15
CA SER A 25 -10.73 -13.52 1.01
C SER A 25 -11.88 -14.52 1.28
N GLY A 26 -13.09 -14.26 0.74
CA GLY A 26 -14.26 -15.07 0.99
C GLY A 26 -14.90 -14.87 2.37
N GLY A 27 -14.40 -13.93 3.15
CA GLY A 27 -14.95 -13.60 4.48
C GLY A 27 -16.31 -12.93 4.43
N GLU A 28 -16.65 -12.28 3.32
CA GLU A 28 -17.93 -11.61 3.10
C GLU A 28 -18.36 -11.76 1.64
N LYS A 29 -19.58 -12.26 1.41
CA LYS A 29 -20.08 -12.38 0.04
C LYS A 29 -20.65 -11.04 -0.43
N PRO A 30 -20.28 -10.52 -1.63
CA PRO A 30 -20.85 -9.31 -2.17
C PRO A 30 -22.34 -9.48 -2.47
N GLU A 31 -23.12 -8.42 -2.31
CA GLU A 31 -24.55 -8.42 -2.66
C GLU A 31 -24.77 -8.62 -4.16
N THR A 32 -23.87 -8.06 -4.97
CA THR A 32 -23.88 -8.16 -6.44
C THR A 32 -22.45 -8.32 -6.97
N GLY A 33 -22.33 -8.97 -8.12
CA GLY A 33 -21.03 -9.26 -8.73
C GLY A 33 -20.40 -10.54 -8.18
N ASP A 34 -19.20 -10.85 -8.64
CA ASP A 34 -18.47 -12.05 -8.26
C ASP A 34 -16.95 -11.79 -8.33
N ILE A 35 -16.18 -12.63 -7.67
CA ILE A 35 -14.71 -12.57 -7.67
C ILE A 35 -14.20 -13.88 -8.31
N TYR A 36 -13.34 -13.72 -9.29
CA TYR A 36 -12.80 -14.83 -10.06
C TYR A 36 -11.29 -14.95 -9.86
N ILE A 37 -10.82 -16.20 -9.72
CA ILE A 37 -9.42 -16.58 -9.82
C ILE A 37 -9.33 -17.59 -10.96
N ASP A 38 -8.47 -17.31 -11.93
CA ASP A 38 -8.30 -18.16 -13.14
C ASP A 38 -9.63 -18.49 -13.82
N GLY A 39 -10.56 -17.53 -13.80
CA GLY A 39 -11.89 -17.67 -14.41
C GLY A 39 -12.88 -18.49 -13.59
N ILE A 40 -12.54 -18.89 -12.36
CA ILE A 40 -13.39 -19.68 -11.46
C ILE A 40 -13.86 -18.77 -10.32
N SER A 41 -15.20 -18.71 -10.08
CA SER A 41 -15.76 -17.96 -8.96
C SER A 41 -15.33 -18.56 -7.63
N ILE A 42 -14.81 -17.71 -6.72
CA ILE A 42 -14.43 -18.15 -5.37
C ILE A 42 -15.64 -18.60 -4.54
N TYR A 43 -16.85 -18.17 -4.90
CA TYR A 43 -18.08 -18.50 -4.19
C TYR A 43 -18.78 -19.75 -4.74
N GLU A 44 -18.38 -20.25 -5.92
CA GLU A 44 -18.95 -21.47 -6.53
C GLU A 44 -18.13 -22.74 -6.21
N THR A 45 -16.85 -22.61 -5.94
CA THR A 45 -15.93 -23.76 -5.76
C THR A 45 -15.92 -24.36 -4.35
N GLY A 46 -16.67 -23.78 -3.40
CA GLY A 46 -16.74 -24.26 -2.02
C GLY A 46 -15.42 -24.07 -1.25
N GLU A 47 -15.18 -24.92 -0.23
CA GLU A 47 -14.06 -24.78 0.71
C GLU A 47 -12.65 -24.75 0.06
N ASN A 48 -12.49 -25.30 -1.15
CA ASN A 48 -11.17 -25.42 -1.78
C ASN A 48 -10.64 -24.10 -2.37
N ALA A 49 -11.51 -23.15 -2.74
CA ALA A 49 -11.07 -21.85 -3.29
C ALA A 49 -10.37 -20.99 -2.23
N TYR A 50 -10.74 -21.16 -0.96
CA TYR A 50 -10.18 -20.36 0.13
C TYR A 50 -8.78 -20.80 0.57
N CYS A 51 -8.35 -22.00 0.16
CA CYS A 51 -7.01 -22.51 0.49
C CYS A 51 -5.89 -21.73 -0.21
N ASN A 52 -6.21 -21.02 -1.30
CA ASN A 52 -5.21 -20.25 -2.06
C ASN A 52 -4.99 -18.86 -1.49
N PHE A 53 -5.76 -18.44 -0.47
CA PHE A 53 -5.65 -17.12 0.14
C PHE A 53 -5.11 -17.17 1.56
N GLY A 54 -4.10 -16.33 1.82
CA GLY A 54 -3.76 -15.87 3.15
C GLY A 54 -4.44 -14.53 3.41
N TYR A 55 -5.13 -14.37 4.53
CA TYR A 55 -5.73 -13.10 4.89
C TYR A 55 -5.26 -12.60 6.24
N MET A 56 -4.68 -11.41 6.23
CA MET A 56 -4.29 -10.65 7.42
C MET A 56 -5.28 -9.49 7.59
N SER A 57 -6.20 -9.63 8.54
CA SER A 57 -7.20 -8.62 8.88
C SER A 57 -6.57 -7.50 9.69
N LYS A 58 -7.10 -6.28 9.58
CA LYS A 58 -6.77 -5.16 10.48
C LYS A 58 -7.14 -5.47 11.94
N GLU A 59 -8.25 -6.17 12.16
CA GLU A 59 -8.70 -6.59 13.49
C GLU A 59 -8.19 -7.99 13.80
N TYR A 60 -7.45 -8.12 14.85
CA TYR A 60 -6.88 -9.38 15.33
C TYR A 60 -7.75 -10.00 16.42
N GLY A 61 -7.99 -11.31 16.32
CA GLY A 61 -8.69 -12.04 17.38
C GLY A 61 -7.85 -12.11 18.66
N PHE A 62 -8.51 -12.10 19.81
CA PHE A 62 -7.83 -12.23 21.11
C PHE A 62 -7.55 -13.69 21.44
N TYR A 63 -6.33 -14.13 21.20
CA TYR A 63 -5.83 -15.48 21.55
C TYR A 63 -4.78 -15.42 22.66
N SER A 64 -4.90 -14.49 23.59
CA SER A 64 -3.89 -14.18 24.61
C SER A 64 -3.48 -15.35 25.50
N LEU A 65 -4.36 -16.34 25.67
CA LEU A 65 -4.14 -17.54 26.49
C LEU A 65 -3.49 -18.70 25.73
N LEU A 66 -3.31 -18.59 24.41
CA LEU A 66 -2.59 -19.58 23.62
C LEU A 66 -1.10 -19.21 23.54
N LYS A 67 -0.26 -20.22 23.49
CA LYS A 67 1.13 -20.06 23.05
C LYS A 67 1.19 -19.85 21.54
N VAL A 68 2.27 -19.25 21.06
CA VAL A 68 2.47 -19.02 19.61
C VAL A 68 2.39 -20.32 18.82
N GLU A 69 3.06 -21.40 19.29
CA GLU A 69 3.00 -22.70 18.66
C GLU A 69 1.58 -23.28 18.63
N GLU A 70 0.82 -23.17 19.75
CA GLU A 70 -0.55 -23.65 19.87
C GLU A 70 -1.50 -22.88 18.93
N TYR A 71 -1.29 -21.60 18.76
CA TYR A 71 -2.04 -20.75 17.83
C TYR A 71 -1.85 -21.20 16.39
N TYR A 72 -0.60 -21.43 15.97
CA TYR A 72 -0.31 -21.91 14.61
C TYR A 72 -0.81 -23.35 14.40
N GLU A 73 -0.65 -24.23 15.40
CA GLU A 73 -1.19 -25.58 15.35
C GLU A 73 -2.71 -25.61 15.18
N LEU A 74 -3.43 -24.72 15.88
CA LEU A 74 -4.88 -24.55 15.74
C LEU A 74 -5.28 -24.22 14.30
N PHE A 75 -4.62 -23.23 13.66
CA PHE A 75 -4.95 -22.86 12.29
C PHE A 75 -4.56 -23.93 11.28
N LEU A 76 -3.41 -24.58 11.44
CA LEU A 76 -3.03 -25.71 10.59
C LEU A 76 -4.03 -26.88 10.71
N ALA A 77 -4.60 -27.09 11.90
CA ALA A 77 -5.65 -28.08 12.09
C ALA A 77 -6.94 -27.69 11.35
N LEU A 78 -7.34 -26.42 11.42
CA LEU A 78 -8.50 -25.89 10.70
C LEU A 78 -8.31 -25.98 9.17
N TYR A 79 -7.10 -25.73 8.68
CA TYR A 79 -6.73 -25.91 7.27
C TYR A 79 -6.56 -27.38 6.85
N LYS A 80 -6.84 -28.33 7.75
CA LYS A 80 -6.74 -29.77 7.50
C LYS A 80 -5.33 -30.24 7.10
N VAL A 81 -4.28 -29.50 7.47
CA VAL A 81 -2.90 -29.89 7.25
C VAL A 81 -2.55 -31.13 8.09
N GLY A 82 -1.92 -32.12 7.49
CA GLY A 82 -1.56 -33.38 8.17
C GLY A 82 -0.54 -33.20 9.30
N GLY A 83 -0.73 -33.89 10.44
CA GLY A 83 0.04 -33.69 11.67
C GLY A 83 1.57 -33.77 11.52
N ARG A 84 2.10 -34.60 10.60
CA ARG A 84 3.55 -34.69 10.35
C ARG A 84 4.17 -33.41 9.77
N TYR A 85 3.36 -32.61 9.06
CA TYR A 85 3.83 -31.39 8.39
C TYR A 85 3.68 -30.15 9.27
N ARG A 86 2.83 -30.22 10.32
CA ARG A 86 2.52 -29.04 11.14
C ARG A 86 3.73 -28.49 11.87
N SER A 87 4.42 -29.34 12.66
CA SER A 87 5.59 -28.89 13.43
C SER A 87 6.67 -28.30 12.54
N ARG A 88 6.94 -28.96 11.41
CA ARG A 88 7.90 -28.44 10.43
C ARG A 88 7.46 -27.09 9.86
N ARG A 89 6.17 -26.97 9.51
CA ARG A 89 5.64 -25.72 8.95
C ARG A 89 5.65 -24.58 9.95
N ILE A 90 5.34 -24.84 11.22
CA ILE A 90 5.46 -23.86 12.30
C ILE A 90 6.90 -23.38 12.42
N GLU A 91 7.87 -24.29 12.43
CA GLU A 91 9.28 -23.96 12.50
C GLU A 91 9.72 -23.07 11.32
N GLU A 92 9.40 -23.45 10.07
CA GLU A 92 9.70 -22.68 8.87
C GLU A 92 9.11 -21.25 8.91
N VAL A 93 7.88 -21.10 9.40
CA VAL A 93 7.22 -19.79 9.53
C VAL A 93 7.86 -18.96 10.63
N LEU A 94 8.15 -19.55 11.79
CA LEU A 94 8.81 -18.84 12.89
C LEU A 94 10.22 -18.37 12.53
N GLU A 95 10.97 -19.18 11.77
CA GLU A 95 12.28 -18.79 11.25
C GLU A 95 12.17 -17.63 10.25
N LEU A 96 11.24 -17.73 9.28
CA LEU A 96 11.01 -16.68 8.30
C LEU A 96 10.68 -15.33 8.95
N LEU A 97 9.89 -15.35 10.02
CA LEU A 97 9.45 -14.17 10.74
C LEU A 97 10.46 -13.67 11.79
N ASP A 98 11.54 -14.44 12.03
CA ASP A 98 12.47 -14.19 13.13
C ASP A 98 11.75 -14.13 14.49
N MET A 99 10.89 -15.14 14.73
CA MET A 99 10.04 -15.27 15.93
C MET A 99 10.27 -16.60 16.69
N LYS A 100 11.34 -17.33 16.37
CA LYS A 100 11.61 -18.64 16.99
C LYS A 100 11.73 -18.57 18.51
N GLU A 101 12.26 -17.49 19.06
CA GLU A 101 12.37 -17.28 20.50
C GLU A 101 11.02 -17.19 21.22
N TYR A 102 9.94 -16.84 20.48
CA TYR A 102 8.58 -16.70 21.03
C TYR A 102 7.73 -17.96 20.88
N GLU A 103 8.23 -19.04 20.32
CA GLU A 103 7.46 -20.28 20.02
C GLU A 103 6.62 -20.76 21.21
N GLY A 104 7.24 -20.86 22.39
CA GLY A 104 6.58 -21.30 23.63
C GLY A 104 5.98 -20.18 24.49
N ALA A 105 6.05 -18.90 24.04
CA ALA A 105 5.52 -17.76 24.79
C ALA A 105 4.01 -17.64 24.63
N PHE A 106 3.31 -17.15 25.64
CA PHE A 106 1.90 -16.79 25.52
C PHE A 106 1.73 -15.53 24.65
N ILE A 107 0.74 -15.55 23.77
CA ILE A 107 0.46 -14.39 22.87
C ILE A 107 0.18 -13.11 23.66
N GLY A 108 -0.48 -13.23 24.83
CA GLY A 108 -0.75 -12.08 25.69
C GLY A 108 0.48 -11.46 26.36
N GLU A 109 1.64 -12.14 26.30
CA GLU A 109 2.92 -11.68 26.86
C GLU A 109 3.87 -11.14 25.79
N LEU A 110 3.51 -11.25 24.50
CA LEU A 110 4.33 -10.78 23.40
C LEU A 110 4.44 -9.25 23.38
N PRO A 111 5.60 -8.71 23.03
CA PRO A 111 5.71 -7.29 22.70
C PRO A 111 4.71 -6.90 21.60
N ALA A 112 4.05 -5.76 21.73
CA ALA A 112 3.03 -5.32 20.78
C ALA A 112 3.54 -5.25 19.34
N GLU A 113 4.82 -4.92 19.16
CA GLU A 113 5.47 -4.84 17.84
C GLU A 113 5.68 -6.20 17.16
N THR A 114 5.55 -7.33 17.89
CA THR A 114 5.66 -8.68 17.32
C THR A 114 4.32 -9.21 16.81
N LEU A 115 3.20 -8.65 17.27
CA LEU A 115 1.86 -9.12 16.90
C LEU A 115 1.58 -9.07 15.39
N PRO A 116 1.96 -8.01 14.63
CA PRO A 116 1.78 -8.02 13.19
C PRO A 116 2.49 -9.20 12.49
N PHE A 117 3.67 -9.58 12.97
CA PHE A 117 4.40 -10.74 12.44
C PHE A 117 3.73 -12.05 12.80
N LEU A 118 3.18 -12.19 14.02
CA LEU A 118 2.39 -13.35 14.43
C LEU A 118 1.20 -13.56 13.48
N TYR A 119 0.49 -12.49 13.14
CA TYR A 119 -0.68 -12.56 12.27
C TYR A 119 -0.32 -12.77 10.80
N LEU A 120 0.78 -12.20 10.33
CA LEU A 120 1.35 -12.56 9.04
C LEU A 120 1.66 -14.06 9.01
N GLY A 121 2.30 -14.60 10.08
CA GLY A 121 2.58 -16.02 10.19
C GLY A 121 1.34 -16.89 10.01
N LYS A 122 0.24 -16.55 10.69
CA LYS A 122 -1.05 -17.24 10.49
C LYS A 122 -1.49 -17.22 9.02
N ALA A 123 -1.39 -16.07 8.36
CA ALA A 123 -1.85 -15.90 6.99
C ALA A 123 -1.05 -16.72 5.98
N ILE A 124 0.23 -17.00 6.26
CA ILE A 124 1.13 -17.72 5.36
C ILE A 124 1.30 -19.21 5.71
N LEU A 125 0.65 -19.72 6.78
CA LEU A 125 0.78 -21.12 7.22
C LEU A 125 0.49 -22.14 6.13
N GLN A 126 -0.46 -21.88 5.25
CA GLN A 126 -0.89 -22.79 4.18
C GLN A 126 -0.20 -22.55 2.84
N GLU A 127 0.86 -21.72 2.80
CA GLU A 127 1.59 -21.36 1.57
C GLU A 127 0.66 -20.79 0.48
N PRO A 128 -0.06 -19.70 0.79
CA PRO A 128 -1.05 -19.18 -0.13
C PRO A 128 -0.41 -18.64 -1.42
N GLU A 129 -1.11 -18.79 -2.54
CA GLU A 129 -0.75 -18.15 -3.81
C GLU A 129 -1.03 -16.64 -3.75
N TRP A 130 -2.03 -16.23 -2.99
CA TRP A 130 -2.42 -14.85 -2.79
C TRP A 130 -2.44 -14.47 -1.32
N LEU A 131 -1.72 -13.40 -0.97
CA LEU A 131 -1.69 -12.82 0.38
C LEU A 131 -2.41 -11.47 0.36
N LEU A 132 -3.54 -11.42 1.06
CA LEU A 132 -4.36 -10.21 1.21
C LEU A 132 -4.10 -9.62 2.59
N MET A 133 -3.75 -8.33 2.67
CA MET A 133 -3.36 -7.70 3.93
C MET A 133 -4.08 -6.36 4.09
N ASP A 134 -4.81 -6.22 5.19
CA ASP A 134 -5.56 -5.02 5.53
C ASP A 134 -4.82 -4.21 6.61
N GLU A 135 -4.23 -3.09 6.21
CA GLU A 135 -3.42 -2.18 7.03
C GLU A 135 -2.28 -2.88 7.82
N PRO A 136 -1.44 -3.71 7.14
CA PRO A 136 -0.43 -4.52 7.83
C PRO A 136 0.65 -3.71 8.52
N PHE A 137 0.83 -2.45 8.16
CA PHE A 137 1.90 -1.56 8.67
C PHE A 137 1.41 -0.59 9.74
N ASP A 138 0.12 -0.64 10.10
CA ASP A 138 -0.44 0.26 11.11
C ASP A 138 0.29 0.13 12.44
N ASN A 139 0.57 1.27 13.07
CA ASN A 139 1.29 1.37 14.35
C ASN A 139 2.70 0.73 14.39
N MET A 140 3.32 0.45 13.23
CA MET A 140 4.67 -0.09 13.14
C MET A 140 5.73 1.02 13.04
N SER A 141 6.88 0.81 13.70
CA SER A 141 8.07 1.65 13.50
C SER A 141 8.63 1.47 12.07
N VAL A 142 9.41 2.45 11.59
CA VAL A 142 10.09 2.38 10.28
C VAL A 142 10.92 1.09 10.16
N THR A 143 11.61 0.71 11.24
CA THR A 143 12.43 -0.51 11.27
C THR A 143 11.58 -1.77 11.13
N ALA A 144 10.45 -1.84 11.84
CA ALA A 144 9.53 -2.97 11.77
C ALA A 144 8.87 -3.06 10.39
N ARG A 145 8.47 -1.92 9.78
CA ARG A 145 7.96 -1.90 8.40
C ARG A 145 8.97 -2.43 7.40
N ARG A 146 10.24 -2.01 7.48
CA ARG A 146 11.31 -2.52 6.61
C ARG A 146 11.53 -4.03 6.77
N LYS A 147 11.48 -4.54 8.02
CA LYS A 147 11.54 -5.98 8.27
C LYS A 147 10.36 -6.71 7.60
N MET A 148 9.15 -6.20 7.78
CA MET A 148 7.94 -6.76 7.17
C MET A 148 8.06 -6.77 5.63
N ILE A 149 8.46 -5.66 5.01
CA ILE A 149 8.68 -5.56 3.55
C ILE A 149 9.69 -6.60 3.08
N GLY A 150 10.81 -6.79 3.79
CA GLY A 150 11.81 -7.82 3.45
C GLY A 150 11.23 -9.24 3.46
N ILE A 151 10.36 -9.55 4.43
CA ILE A 151 9.66 -10.83 4.50
C ILE A 151 8.69 -10.98 3.33
N LEU A 152 7.91 -9.93 3.02
CA LEU A 152 6.95 -9.94 1.92
C LEU A 152 7.64 -10.10 0.56
N LEU A 153 8.80 -9.46 0.36
CA LEU A 153 9.64 -9.69 -0.83
C LEU A 153 10.08 -11.15 -0.95
N THR A 154 10.51 -11.76 0.17
CA THR A 154 10.89 -13.18 0.18
C THR A 154 9.73 -14.10 -0.19
N LEU A 155 8.51 -13.78 0.24
CA LEU A 155 7.30 -14.52 -0.14
C LEU A 155 6.97 -14.31 -1.62
N HIS A 156 7.08 -13.08 -2.10
CA HIS A 156 6.86 -12.74 -3.49
C HIS A 156 7.84 -13.44 -4.44
N GLU A 157 9.13 -13.49 -4.09
CA GLU A 157 10.15 -14.24 -4.83
C GLU A 157 9.86 -15.75 -4.92
N LYS A 158 9.12 -16.28 -3.94
CA LYS A 158 8.62 -17.67 -3.93
C LYS A 158 7.33 -17.87 -4.73
N GLY A 159 6.80 -16.81 -5.33
CA GLY A 159 5.62 -16.85 -6.20
C GLY A 159 4.31 -16.37 -5.55
N THR A 160 4.33 -15.87 -4.31
CA THR A 160 3.12 -15.32 -3.68
C THR A 160 2.80 -13.95 -4.28
N SER A 161 1.59 -13.78 -4.80
CA SER A 161 1.04 -12.46 -5.16
C SER A 161 0.47 -11.77 -3.93
N ILE A 162 0.66 -10.45 -3.83
CA ILE A 162 0.33 -9.71 -2.59
C ILE A 162 -0.60 -8.55 -2.93
N ILE A 163 -1.67 -8.39 -2.16
CA ILE A 163 -2.57 -7.23 -2.23
C ILE A 163 -2.61 -6.57 -0.84
N LEU A 164 -2.28 -5.30 -0.79
CA LEU A 164 -2.15 -4.52 0.43
C LEU A 164 -3.14 -3.36 0.45
N ASN A 165 -3.98 -3.25 1.47
CA ASN A 165 -4.62 -2.00 1.82
C ASN A 165 -3.69 -1.26 2.80
N THR A 166 -3.10 -0.15 2.40
CA THR A 166 -2.14 0.59 3.21
C THR A 166 -1.95 2.00 2.67
N PRO A 167 -1.69 3.01 3.54
CA PRO A 167 -1.14 4.27 3.09
C PRO A 167 0.22 4.06 2.40
N MET A 168 0.58 4.94 1.47
CA MET A 168 1.86 4.86 0.79
C MET A 168 2.98 5.42 1.67
N TYR A 169 3.78 4.55 2.26
CA TYR A 169 4.96 4.94 3.02
C TYR A 169 6.19 5.04 2.12
N PRO A 170 7.16 5.94 2.42
CA PRO A 170 8.40 6.07 1.62
C PRO A 170 9.18 4.76 1.48
N GLU A 171 9.14 3.89 2.50
CA GLU A 171 9.83 2.60 2.50
C GLU A 171 9.25 1.60 1.50
N MET A 172 8.04 1.86 0.97
CA MET A 172 7.35 1.00 0.01
C MET A 172 7.74 1.28 -1.43
N MET A 173 8.42 2.40 -1.69
CA MET A 173 8.95 2.70 -3.03
C MET A 173 9.94 1.61 -3.45
N GLY A 174 9.70 1.03 -4.64
CA GLY A 174 10.47 -0.11 -5.15
C GLY A 174 10.04 -1.49 -4.62
N PHE A 175 9.09 -1.53 -3.65
CA PHE A 175 8.46 -2.77 -3.18
C PHE A 175 7.13 -3.03 -3.92
N ILE A 176 6.29 -1.98 -4.07
CA ILE A 176 5.01 -2.06 -4.77
C ILE A 176 5.26 -2.09 -6.29
N THR A 177 4.60 -3.02 -6.99
CA THR A 177 4.64 -3.08 -8.46
C THR A 177 3.51 -2.31 -9.10
N ASP A 178 2.32 -2.38 -8.53
CA ASP A 178 1.08 -1.81 -9.07
C ASP A 178 0.29 -1.10 -7.98
N VAL A 179 -0.52 -0.15 -8.39
CA VAL A 179 -1.46 0.55 -7.51
C VAL A 179 -2.86 0.55 -8.08
N LEU A 180 -3.84 0.44 -7.20
CA LEU A 180 -5.26 0.66 -7.47
C LEU A 180 -5.72 1.80 -6.57
N VAL A 181 -6.08 2.93 -7.15
CA VAL A 181 -6.64 4.08 -6.42
C VAL A 181 -8.16 4.00 -6.43
N MET A 182 -8.76 4.04 -5.25
CA MET A 182 -10.20 3.97 -5.05
C MET A 182 -10.75 5.31 -4.52
N GLU A 183 -11.90 5.73 -5.04
CA GLU A 183 -12.68 6.86 -4.54
C GLU A 183 -14.16 6.52 -4.59
N SER A 184 -14.88 6.77 -3.50
CA SER A 184 -16.33 6.50 -3.39
C SER A 184 -16.72 5.08 -3.81
N GLY A 185 -15.90 4.10 -3.46
CA GLY A 185 -16.11 2.69 -3.80
C GLY A 185 -15.87 2.34 -5.27
N LYS A 186 -15.28 3.23 -6.05
CA LYS A 186 -14.98 3.02 -7.47
C LYS A 186 -13.47 3.02 -7.73
N ASN A 187 -13.06 2.26 -8.72
CA ASN A 187 -11.70 2.35 -9.25
C ASN A 187 -11.54 3.66 -10.05
N LEU A 188 -10.58 4.50 -9.63
CA LEU A 188 -10.19 5.69 -10.37
C LEU A 188 -9.07 5.40 -11.37
N THR A 189 -8.03 4.72 -10.91
CA THR A 189 -6.89 4.33 -11.75
C THR A 189 -6.30 3.03 -11.26
N PHE A 190 -5.73 2.27 -12.17
CA PHE A 190 -5.01 1.03 -11.91
C PHE A 190 -3.85 0.92 -12.89
N GLY A 191 -2.68 0.60 -12.40
CA GLY A 191 -1.51 0.36 -13.25
C GLY A 191 -0.20 0.29 -12.47
N PRO A 192 0.92 0.17 -13.19
CA PRO A 192 2.26 0.20 -12.60
C PRO A 192 2.46 1.43 -11.73
N VAL A 193 3.05 1.23 -10.55
CA VAL A 193 3.22 2.32 -9.57
C VAL A 193 4.00 3.49 -10.16
N GLU A 194 5.01 3.22 -11.00
CA GLU A 194 5.83 4.25 -11.62
C GLU A 194 5.02 5.15 -12.57
N GLU A 195 4.12 4.56 -13.37
CA GLU A 195 3.27 5.29 -14.32
C GLU A 195 2.23 6.13 -13.57
N VAL A 196 1.55 5.55 -12.58
CA VAL A 196 0.54 6.25 -11.77
C VAL A 196 1.19 7.35 -10.94
N TYR A 197 2.40 7.11 -10.39
CA TYR A 197 3.17 8.10 -9.65
C TYR A 197 3.64 9.26 -10.56
N ALA A 198 4.10 8.96 -11.77
CA ALA A 198 4.48 9.98 -12.74
C ALA A 198 3.28 10.86 -13.15
N GLU A 199 2.11 10.23 -13.39
CA GLU A 199 0.87 10.97 -13.67
C GLU A 199 0.46 11.84 -12.47
N ALA A 200 0.57 11.33 -11.26
CA ALA A 200 0.30 12.06 -10.05
C ALA A 200 1.26 13.24 -9.87
N LEU A 201 2.58 13.03 -10.07
CA LEU A 201 3.58 14.10 -10.03
C LEU A 201 3.27 15.23 -11.03
N CYS A 202 2.88 14.87 -12.25
CA CYS A 202 2.50 15.89 -13.25
C CYS A 202 1.31 16.77 -12.80
N LYS A 203 0.43 16.22 -11.97
CA LYS A 203 -0.74 16.93 -11.40
C LYS A 203 -0.47 17.62 -10.07
N SER A 204 0.68 17.33 -9.43
CA SER A 204 1.07 17.92 -8.15
C SER A 204 1.31 19.40 -8.26
N PRO A 205 0.92 20.23 -7.27
CA PRO A 205 1.23 21.65 -7.28
C PRO A 205 2.74 21.87 -7.22
N VAL A 206 3.15 22.93 -7.92
CA VAL A 206 4.53 23.43 -7.84
C VAL A 206 4.57 24.46 -6.72
N ARG A 207 5.54 24.32 -5.83
CA ARG A 207 5.86 25.31 -4.80
C ARG A 207 7.15 26.03 -5.16
N MET A 208 7.11 27.33 -5.11
CA MET A 208 8.25 28.18 -5.43
C MET A 208 8.45 29.20 -4.30
N HIS A 209 9.66 29.23 -3.74
CA HIS A 209 10.06 30.24 -2.75
C HIS A 209 10.78 31.40 -3.42
N ILE A 210 10.22 32.61 -3.28
CA ILE A 210 10.69 33.83 -3.97
C ILE A 210 11.27 34.80 -2.97
N LEU A 211 12.56 35.14 -3.12
CA LEU A 211 13.26 36.09 -2.25
C LEU A 211 13.03 37.55 -2.64
N ALA A 212 12.80 37.81 -3.94
CA ALA A 212 12.56 39.19 -4.44
C ALA A 212 11.81 39.16 -5.76
N GLN A 213 11.16 40.29 -6.08
CA GLN A 213 10.41 40.54 -7.34
C GLN A 213 9.21 39.56 -7.50
N MET A 214 8.49 39.28 -6.43
CA MET A 214 7.28 38.44 -6.40
C MET A 214 6.26 38.86 -7.48
N GLU A 215 6.00 40.18 -7.64
CA GLU A 215 5.02 40.70 -8.60
C GLU A 215 5.33 40.28 -10.05
N LYS A 216 6.62 40.29 -10.43
CA LYS A 216 7.04 39.88 -11.78
C LYS A 216 6.85 38.39 -12.00
N ALA A 217 7.13 37.56 -10.98
CA ALA A 217 6.88 36.13 -11.06
C ALA A 217 5.39 35.86 -11.22
N LEU A 218 4.53 36.55 -10.48
CA LEU A 218 3.09 36.39 -10.56
C LEU A 218 2.53 36.85 -11.93
N GLU A 219 3.13 37.86 -12.59
CA GLU A 219 2.77 38.25 -13.94
C GLU A 219 3.07 37.15 -14.95
N VAL A 220 4.28 36.56 -14.91
CA VAL A 220 4.65 35.43 -15.76
C VAL A 220 3.71 34.24 -15.56
N LEU A 221 3.41 33.90 -14.29
CA LEU A 221 2.51 32.78 -13.99
C LEU A 221 1.09 33.02 -14.51
N LYS A 222 0.57 34.26 -14.41
CA LYS A 222 -0.78 34.61 -14.89
C LYS A 222 -0.90 34.62 -16.39
N GLU A 223 0.17 34.94 -17.11
CA GLU A 223 0.19 34.98 -18.57
C GLU A 223 0.36 33.61 -19.20
N ASN A 224 0.86 32.62 -18.45
CA ASN A 224 1.07 31.29 -18.95
C ASN A 224 -0.23 30.44 -18.92
N PRO A 225 -0.76 30.01 -20.09
CA PRO A 225 -2.03 29.27 -20.16
C PRO A 225 -2.02 27.90 -19.55
N LEU A 226 -0.83 27.35 -19.25
CA LEU A 226 -0.65 26.04 -18.60
C LEU A 226 -0.63 26.14 -17.08
N VAL A 227 -0.64 27.36 -16.53
CA VAL A 227 -0.66 27.62 -15.09
C VAL A 227 -2.09 27.78 -14.59
N ASP A 228 -2.43 27.11 -13.51
CA ASP A 228 -3.74 27.19 -12.85
C ASP A 228 -3.57 27.30 -11.32
N ARG A 229 -4.61 27.85 -10.65
CA ARG A 229 -4.74 27.91 -9.19
C ARG A 229 -3.52 28.51 -8.47
N VAL A 230 -3.07 29.69 -8.91
CA VAL A 230 -1.98 30.41 -8.25
C VAL A 230 -2.43 30.93 -6.88
N THR A 231 -1.74 30.53 -5.82
CA THR A 231 -1.92 31.02 -4.44
C THR A 231 -0.61 31.52 -3.88
N VAL A 232 -0.66 32.53 -3.02
CA VAL A 232 0.52 33.12 -2.38
C VAL A 232 0.39 32.96 -0.88
N ASP A 233 1.41 32.40 -0.25
CA ASP A 233 1.52 32.20 1.20
C ASP A 233 2.88 32.73 1.67
N GLY A 234 2.90 33.99 2.15
CA GLY A 234 4.14 34.68 2.48
C GLY A 234 5.06 34.85 1.26
N ASP A 235 6.26 34.29 1.35
CA ASP A 235 7.25 34.28 0.27
C ASP A 235 7.13 33.07 -0.67
N ASP A 236 6.17 32.19 -0.40
CA ASP A 236 5.88 31.00 -1.21
C ASP A 236 4.75 31.27 -2.21
N VAL A 237 4.95 30.83 -3.43
CA VAL A 237 3.92 30.76 -4.47
C VAL A 237 3.65 29.30 -4.79
N ILE A 238 2.38 28.91 -4.71
CA ILE A 238 1.92 27.56 -5.01
C ILE A 238 0.98 27.66 -6.22
N PHE A 239 1.22 26.84 -7.24
CA PHE A 239 0.41 26.81 -8.44
C PHE A 239 0.35 25.42 -9.06
N ARG A 240 -0.67 25.16 -9.87
CA ARG A 240 -0.73 23.95 -10.70
C ARG A 240 -0.19 24.26 -12.09
N PHE A 241 0.62 23.33 -12.61
CA PHE A 241 1.15 23.41 -13.96
C PHE A 241 0.70 22.18 -14.77
N ASN A 242 0.01 22.45 -15.89
CA ASN A 242 -0.63 21.42 -16.73
C ASN A 242 0.18 21.10 -18.00
N GLY A 243 1.45 21.50 -18.06
CA GLY A 243 2.37 21.20 -19.16
C GLY A 243 3.26 20.01 -18.87
N GLY A 244 4.01 19.56 -19.87
CA GLY A 244 5.06 18.54 -19.72
C GLY A 244 6.38 19.13 -19.20
N GLU A 245 7.38 18.27 -19.05
CA GLU A 245 8.70 18.66 -18.51
C GLU A 245 9.38 19.79 -19.31
N LYS A 246 9.21 19.78 -20.63
CA LYS A 246 9.82 20.79 -21.50
C LYS A 246 9.18 22.15 -21.31
N GLU A 247 7.86 22.21 -21.30
CA GLU A 247 7.08 23.44 -21.06
C GLU A 247 7.32 23.96 -19.63
N GLU A 248 7.54 23.07 -18.66
CA GLU A 248 7.88 23.45 -17.28
C GLU A 248 9.28 24.08 -17.20
N ALA A 249 10.25 23.54 -17.92
CA ALA A 249 11.61 24.11 -18.03
C ALA A 249 11.59 25.47 -18.74
N GLU A 250 10.74 25.66 -19.75
CA GLU A 250 10.51 26.93 -20.41
C GLU A 250 9.89 27.96 -19.43
N LEU A 251 8.86 27.58 -18.67
CA LEU A 251 8.27 28.43 -17.64
C LEU A 251 9.30 28.87 -16.60
N LEU A 252 10.14 27.93 -16.11
CA LEU A 252 11.20 28.27 -15.14
C LEU A 252 12.21 29.27 -15.74
N THR A 253 12.53 29.12 -17.02
CA THR A 253 13.40 30.07 -17.74
C THR A 253 12.79 31.43 -17.80
N ASP A 254 11.51 31.56 -18.12
CA ASP A 254 10.77 32.86 -18.20
C ASP A 254 10.69 33.49 -16.81
N LEU A 255 10.41 32.71 -15.75
CA LEU A 255 10.40 33.18 -14.37
C LEU A 255 11.75 33.81 -13.97
N VAL A 256 12.85 33.14 -14.29
CA VAL A 256 14.22 33.67 -14.02
C VAL A 256 14.49 34.90 -14.88
N ALA A 257 14.12 34.88 -16.16
CA ALA A 257 14.32 36.01 -17.09
C ALA A 257 13.52 37.25 -16.69
N SER A 258 12.40 37.13 -16.00
CA SER A 258 11.63 38.26 -15.45
C SER A 258 12.40 39.04 -14.37
N GLY A 259 13.47 38.45 -13.83
CA GLY A 259 14.28 38.98 -12.75
C GLY A 259 13.80 38.59 -11.35
N ALA A 260 12.86 37.67 -11.23
CA ALA A 260 12.46 37.07 -9.96
C ALA A 260 13.64 36.27 -9.34
N LEU A 261 13.91 36.50 -8.07
CA LEU A 261 14.92 35.74 -7.34
C LEU A 261 14.28 34.52 -6.68
N ILE A 262 14.40 33.37 -7.34
CA ILE A 262 13.83 32.10 -6.90
C ILE A 262 14.88 31.34 -6.11
N HIS A 263 14.60 31.02 -4.85
CA HIS A 263 15.47 30.24 -3.98
C HIS A 263 15.17 28.73 -4.11
N ASN A 264 13.90 28.38 -4.25
CA ASN A 264 13.46 27.00 -4.38
C ASN A 264 12.34 26.90 -5.41
N TYR A 265 12.36 25.85 -6.21
CA TYR A 265 11.33 25.48 -7.18
C TYR A 265 11.20 23.96 -7.13
N MET A 266 10.10 23.47 -6.65
CA MET A 266 9.88 22.03 -6.50
C MET A 266 8.39 21.69 -6.65
N ARG A 267 8.11 20.52 -7.18
CA ARG A 267 6.78 19.94 -7.05
C ARG A 267 6.61 19.42 -5.64
N ASP A 268 5.46 19.68 -5.02
CA ASP A 268 5.11 19.05 -3.76
C ASP A 268 5.14 17.53 -3.97
N GLN A 269 5.50 16.78 -2.92
CA GLN A 269 5.50 15.31 -3.01
C GLN A 269 4.11 14.86 -3.48
N ALA A 270 4.10 13.97 -4.48
CA ALA A 270 2.86 13.41 -4.97
C ALA A 270 2.23 12.56 -3.86
N ASP A 271 1.26 13.12 -3.18
CA ASP A 271 0.29 12.32 -2.45
C ASP A 271 -0.70 11.78 -3.49
N ILE A 272 -0.48 10.52 -3.89
CA ILE A 272 -1.31 9.86 -4.90
C ILE A 272 -2.79 9.93 -4.50
N GLU A 273 -3.08 9.78 -3.21
CA GLU A 273 -4.45 9.78 -2.70
C GLU A 273 -5.10 11.18 -2.84
N GLU A 274 -4.33 12.26 -2.59
CA GLU A 274 -4.84 13.63 -2.69
C GLU A 274 -4.98 14.09 -4.15
N ILE A 275 -4.09 13.68 -5.03
CA ILE A 275 -4.03 14.15 -6.42
C ILE A 275 -5.17 13.61 -7.26
N PHE A 276 -5.61 12.39 -6.99
CA PHE A 276 -6.76 11.79 -7.67
C PHE A 276 -8.10 12.22 -7.07
N ARG A 277 -8.13 13.05 -6.00
CA ARG A 277 -9.34 13.74 -5.55
C ARG A 277 -9.78 14.76 -6.61
N ARG A 278 -11.01 14.65 -7.02
CA ARG A 278 -11.67 15.60 -7.92
C ARG A 278 -12.41 16.69 -7.15
#